data_35fdc772692caf78b117f2066022b2ea
#
_entry.id   35fdc772692caf78b117f2066022b2ea
#
_cell.length_a   1.000
_cell.length_b   1.000
_cell.length_c   1.000
_cell.angle_alpha   90.00
_cell.angle_beta   90.00
_cell.angle_gamma   90.00
#
_symmetry.space_group_name_H-M   'P 1'
#
loop_
_entity.id
_entity.type
_entity.pdbx_description
1 polymer ?
#
loop_
_entity_poly.entity_id
_entity_poly.type
_entity_poly.pdbx_seq_one_letter_code
_entity_poly.pdbx_strand_id
1 'polypeptide(L)' 'DAFAGSIDVAAVDEDLDRLTEREREVMRLVARGYAYKEVAKELFISVKTVETHMSSVLRKLQLSSRHELTKWASDRRLL' A
#
# COMPACT_ATOMS: atom_id res chain seq x y z
N ASP A 1 11.86 9.15 22.68
CA ASP A 1 12.83 9.96 22.00
C ASP A 1 13.05 9.46 20.57
N ALA A 2 14.03 10.04 19.89
CA ALA A 2 14.30 9.70 18.49
C ALA A 2 14.57 8.21 18.31
N PHE A 3 15.13 7.59 19.29
CA PHE A 3 15.46 6.18 19.22
C PHE A 3 14.20 5.30 19.13
N ALA A 4 13.22 5.57 19.97
CA ALA A 4 11.97 4.80 19.95
C ALA A 4 11.24 5.04 18.63
N GLY A 5 11.23 6.25 18.15
CA GLY A 5 10.61 6.56 16.85
C GLY A 5 11.30 5.84 15.72
N SER A 6 12.61 5.69 15.80
CA SER A 6 13.38 5.00 14.77
C SER A 6 12.99 3.53 14.67
N ILE A 7 12.71 2.89 15.81
CA ILE A 7 12.32 1.49 15.81
C ILE A 7 11.00 1.31 15.06
N ASP A 8 10.02 2.17 15.35
CA ASP A 8 8.71 2.07 14.69
C ASP A 8 8.82 2.32 13.19
N VAL A 9 9.61 3.31 12.82
CA VAL A 9 9.83 3.62 11.40
C VAL A 9 10.50 2.44 10.69
N ALA A 10 11.46 1.81 11.33
CA ALA A 10 12.15 0.68 10.72
C ALA A 10 11.20 -0.49 10.45
N ALA A 11 10.28 -0.77 11.37
CA ALA A 11 9.30 -1.84 11.18
C ALA A 11 8.38 -1.56 10.00
N VAL A 12 7.93 -0.32 9.87
CA VAL A 12 7.07 0.09 8.74
C VAL A 12 7.85 0.00 7.44
N ASP A 13 9.11 0.43 7.46
CA ASP A 13 9.95 0.39 6.26
C ASP A 13 10.20 -1.04 5.79
N GLU A 14 10.35 -1.99 6.71
CA GLU A 14 10.52 -3.38 6.33
C GLU A 14 9.34 -3.90 5.54
N ASP A 15 8.12 -3.60 5.98
CA ASP A 15 6.92 -4.01 5.26
C ASP A 15 6.85 -3.35 3.89
N LEU A 16 7.15 -2.07 3.82
CA LEU A 16 7.14 -1.33 2.57
C LEU A 16 8.23 -1.78 1.62
N ASP A 17 9.37 -2.21 2.15
CA ASP A 17 10.48 -2.68 1.31
C ASP A 17 10.16 -3.96 0.56
N ARG A 18 9.16 -4.71 1.00
CA ARG A 18 8.72 -5.89 0.28
C ARG A 18 7.97 -5.55 -1.00
N LEU A 19 7.50 -4.30 -1.10
CA LEU A 19 6.73 -3.84 -2.24
C LEU A 19 7.64 -3.16 -3.25
N THR A 20 7.35 -3.35 -4.53
CA THR A 20 8.02 -2.57 -5.56
C THR A 20 7.54 -1.13 -5.47
N GLU A 21 8.25 -0.23 -6.14
CA GLU A 21 7.88 1.18 -6.15
C GLU A 21 6.47 1.37 -6.70
N ARG A 22 6.13 0.66 -7.78
CA ARG A 22 4.80 0.76 -8.37
C ARG A 22 3.73 0.19 -7.43
N GLU A 23 4.04 -0.89 -6.74
CA GLU A 23 3.10 -1.46 -5.78
C GLU A 23 2.83 -0.49 -4.64
N ARG A 24 3.85 0.23 -4.18
CA ARG A 24 3.66 1.24 -3.15
C ARG A 24 2.75 2.37 -3.62
N GLU A 25 2.92 2.82 -4.85
CA GLU A 25 2.07 3.86 -5.41
C GLU A 25 0.63 3.42 -5.48
N VAL A 26 0.39 2.21 -5.98
CA VAL A 26 -0.95 1.66 -6.04
C VAL A 26 -1.56 1.54 -4.66
N MET A 27 -0.80 1.00 -3.72
CA MET A 27 -1.25 0.81 -2.35
C MET A 27 -1.68 2.13 -1.70
N ARG A 28 -0.88 3.18 -1.87
CA ARG A 28 -1.20 4.48 -1.28
C ARG A 28 -2.50 5.05 -1.81
N LEU A 29 -2.70 4.96 -3.12
CA LEU A 29 -3.92 5.50 -3.72
C LEU A 29 -5.14 4.71 -3.30
N VAL A 30 -5.04 3.38 -3.30
CA VAL A 30 -6.15 2.53 -2.88
C VAL A 30 -6.47 2.77 -1.40
N ALA A 31 -5.46 2.89 -0.56
CA ALA A 31 -5.66 3.13 0.87
C ALA A 31 -6.33 4.47 1.13
N ARG A 32 -6.14 5.45 0.26
CA ARG A 32 -6.80 6.74 0.37
C ARG A 32 -8.23 6.74 -0.13
N GLY A 33 -8.70 5.61 -0.66
CA GLY A 33 -10.07 5.49 -1.11
C GLY A 33 -10.28 5.60 -2.61
N TYR A 34 -9.21 5.69 -3.38
CA TYR A 34 -9.33 5.76 -4.84
C TYR A 34 -9.84 4.43 -5.39
N ALA A 35 -10.78 4.51 -6.32
CA ALA A 35 -11.21 3.31 -7.04
C ALA A 35 -10.10 2.84 -7.97
N TYR A 36 -10.10 1.57 -8.32
CA TYR A 36 -9.07 1.02 -9.22
C TYR A 36 -9.02 1.76 -10.54
N LYS A 37 -10.18 2.16 -11.04
CA LYS A 37 -10.27 2.94 -12.27
C LYS A 37 -9.53 4.28 -12.15
N GLU A 38 -9.67 4.92 -11.00
CA GLU A 38 -8.99 6.18 -10.74
C GLU A 38 -7.48 5.98 -10.59
N VAL A 39 -7.08 4.89 -9.92
CA VAL A 39 -5.66 4.57 -9.77
C VAL A 39 -5.05 4.32 -11.13
N ALA A 40 -5.74 3.57 -11.98
CA ALA A 40 -5.26 3.27 -13.33
C ALA A 40 -5.04 4.55 -14.13
N LYS A 41 -5.98 5.46 -14.04
CA LYS A 41 -5.88 6.74 -14.74
C LYS A 41 -4.72 7.59 -14.23
N GLU A 42 -4.56 7.62 -12.92
CA GLU A 42 -3.52 8.42 -12.27
C GLU A 42 -2.12 7.92 -12.64
N LEU A 43 -1.95 6.62 -12.75
CA LEU A 43 -0.66 6.00 -12.98
C LEU A 43 -0.44 5.61 -14.45
N PHE A 44 -1.39 5.91 -15.32
CA PHE A 44 -1.31 5.60 -16.76
C PHE A 44 -1.11 4.11 -17.00
N ILE A 45 -1.87 3.29 -16.29
CA ILE A 45 -1.86 1.83 -16.46
C ILE A 45 -3.30 1.34 -16.58
N SER A 46 -3.47 0.07 -16.97
CA SER A 46 -4.81 -0.50 -17.08
C SER A 46 -5.36 -0.88 -15.72
N VAL A 47 -6.69 -0.97 -15.62
CA VAL A 47 -7.34 -1.47 -14.40
C VAL A 47 -6.85 -2.87 -14.09
N LYS A 48 -6.65 -3.69 -15.10
CA LYS A 48 -6.13 -5.05 -14.92
C LYS A 48 -4.78 -5.03 -14.24
N THR A 49 -3.92 -4.09 -14.63
CA THR A 49 -2.60 -3.95 -14.01
C THR A 49 -2.73 -3.52 -12.55
N VAL A 50 -3.68 -2.63 -12.25
CA VAL A 50 -3.95 -2.24 -10.87
C VAL A 50 -4.36 -3.46 -10.04
N GLU A 51 -5.25 -4.29 -10.59
CA GLU A 51 -5.68 -5.50 -9.91
C GLU A 51 -4.51 -6.44 -9.62
N THR A 52 -3.63 -6.59 -10.60
CA THR A 52 -2.45 -7.43 -10.43
C THR A 52 -1.55 -6.90 -9.33
N HIS A 53 -1.29 -5.60 -9.33
CA HIS A 53 -0.49 -4.99 -8.27
C HIS A 53 -1.15 -5.14 -6.91
N MET A 54 -2.47 -4.96 -6.84
CA MET A 54 -3.18 -5.09 -5.57
C MET A 54 -3.13 -6.50 -5.02
N SER A 55 -3.30 -7.50 -5.88
CA SER A 55 -3.17 -8.88 -5.46
C SER A 55 -1.80 -9.15 -4.86
N SER A 56 -0.76 -8.62 -5.50
CA SER A 56 0.61 -8.77 -5.02
C SER A 56 0.81 -8.06 -3.68
N VAL A 57 0.31 -6.83 -3.55
CA VAL A 57 0.40 -6.06 -2.32
C VAL A 57 -0.26 -6.80 -1.16
N LEU A 58 -1.50 -7.26 -1.37
CA LEU A 58 -2.25 -7.94 -0.32
C LEU A 58 -1.52 -9.20 0.13
N ARG A 59 -0.98 -9.96 -0.83
CA ARG A 59 -0.25 -11.17 -0.50
C ARG A 59 1.02 -10.87 0.28
N LYS A 60 1.78 -9.86 -0.15
CA LYS A 60 3.04 -9.50 0.50
C LYS A 60 2.84 -8.98 1.91
N LEU A 61 1.75 -8.25 2.13
CA LEU A 61 1.42 -7.72 3.45
C LEU A 61 0.55 -8.66 4.27
N GLN A 62 0.20 -9.82 3.69
CA GLN A 62 -0.62 -10.85 4.35
C GLN A 62 -1.98 -10.31 4.77
N LEU A 63 -2.59 -9.56 3.87
CA LEU A 63 -3.93 -9.00 4.06
C LEU A 63 -4.91 -9.71 3.13
N SER A 64 -6.19 -9.76 3.53
CA SER A 64 -7.22 -10.49 2.79
C SER A 64 -8.00 -9.62 1.83
N SER A 65 -8.07 -8.30 2.05
CA SER A 65 -8.91 -7.44 1.24
C SER A 65 -8.37 -6.01 1.23
N ARG A 66 -8.89 -5.20 0.29
CA ARG A 66 -8.52 -3.78 0.23
C ARG A 66 -9.01 -3.04 1.48
N HIS A 67 -10.08 -3.53 2.08
CA HIS A 67 -10.58 -2.92 3.32
C HIS A 67 -9.54 -3.09 4.44
N GLU A 68 -8.95 -4.27 4.56
CA GLU A 68 -7.89 -4.50 5.52
C GLU A 68 -6.67 -3.67 5.21
N LEU A 69 -6.38 -3.46 3.93
CA LEU A 69 -5.27 -2.62 3.53
C LEU A 69 -5.47 -1.18 4.01
N THR A 70 -6.68 -0.64 3.85
CA THR A 70 -6.98 0.70 4.30
C THR A 70 -6.77 0.84 5.80
N LYS A 71 -7.24 -0.15 6.57
CA LYS A 71 -7.05 -0.15 8.00
C LYS A 71 -5.58 -0.26 8.37
N TRP A 72 -4.86 -1.15 7.69
CA TRP A 72 -3.43 -1.34 7.91
C TRP A 72 -2.66 -0.03 7.71
N ALA A 73 -2.95 0.67 6.61
CA ALA A 73 -2.28 1.93 6.30
C ALA A 73 -2.66 3.02 7.29
N SER A 74 -3.92 3.07 7.68
CA SER A 74 -4.41 4.05 8.66
C SER A 74 -3.74 3.85 10.01
N ASP A 75 -3.65 2.60 10.46
CA ASP A 75 -3.02 2.27 11.74
C ASP A 75 -1.55 2.69 11.76
N ARG A 76 -0.90 2.68 10.61
CA ARG A 76 0.50 3.06 10.48
C ARG A 76 0.70 4.50 10.05
N ARG A 77 -0.41 5.24 9.92
CA ARG A 77 -0.40 6.66 9.55
C ARG A 77 0.27 6.90 8.21
N LEU A 78 0.00 6.01 7.25
CA LEU A 78 0.53 6.14 5.90
C LEU A 78 -0.42 6.87 4.95
N LEU A 79 -1.58 7.26 5.44
CA LEU A 79 -2.57 7.99 4.66
C LEU A 79 -2.33 9.50 4.71
#